data_e28eca6ff0970de4e15e8929f642968d
#
_entry.id   e28eca6ff0970de4e15e8929f642968d
#
_cell.length_a   1.000
_cell.length_b   1.000
_cell.length_c   1.000
_cell.angle_alpha   90.00
_cell.angle_beta   90.00
_cell.angle_gamma   90.00
#
_symmetry.space_group_name_H-M   'P 1'
#
loop_
_entity.id
_entity.type
_entity.pdbx_description
1 polymer ?
#
loop_
_entity_poly.entity_id
_entity_poly.type
_entity_poly.pdbx_seq_one_letter_code
_entity_poly.pdbx_strand_id
1 'polypeptide(L)'
;MGDALIRDAAVLRDIAPADAAICAGLARAVGWPHRPEDWEMAIGLGRGVVATLGEEVVATALWWPYGEHHATLGMIIVSPEHQGAGIGRQLMQAVLAQAEGRSLLLNATVAGQPLYEKLGFVVCGAIRQYHGEVTAVPVPVLAGGAALRPAGLADLPVLEQLDQAATGLPRGPLLRAVLEAGEGTVLMRGGEAAGFALLRRFGRGLVIGPVVAADLTDAQTLLAHGLQGRQGQFVRADIEDGSPLGAMLTAAGLKPVDSVNSMVRGSLPRPSGPFKRYTLASQALG
;
A
#
# COMPACT_ATOMS: atom_id res chain seq x y z
N MET A 1 -17.15 -18.00 -44.47
CA MET A 1 -17.52 -18.69 -43.24
C MET A 1 -16.47 -18.34 -42.22
N GLY A 2 -16.78 -17.36 -41.35
CA GLY A 2 -15.87 -16.86 -40.37
C GLY A 2 -15.78 -17.82 -39.20
N ASP A 3 -14.57 -18.23 -38.92
CA ASP A 3 -14.20 -18.94 -37.73
C ASP A 3 -14.41 -18.01 -36.53
N ALA A 4 -15.52 -18.16 -35.84
CA ALA A 4 -15.74 -17.50 -34.54
C ALA A 4 -14.76 -18.16 -33.59
N LEU A 5 -13.61 -17.51 -33.37
CA LEU A 5 -12.68 -17.84 -32.32
C LEU A 5 -13.49 -17.95 -31.02
N ILE A 6 -13.70 -19.17 -30.57
CA ILE A 6 -14.19 -19.46 -29.22
C ILE A 6 -13.18 -18.82 -28.32
N ARG A 7 -13.48 -17.61 -27.78
CA ARG A 7 -12.66 -17.00 -26.75
C ARG A 7 -12.80 -17.91 -25.54
N ASP A 8 -11.76 -18.63 -25.21
CA ASP A 8 -11.71 -19.45 -24.01
C ASP A 8 -12.17 -18.59 -22.84
N ALA A 9 -13.10 -19.10 -22.07
CA ALA A 9 -13.58 -18.41 -20.87
C ALA A 9 -12.43 -18.40 -19.84
N ALA A 10 -12.17 -17.23 -19.27
CA ALA A 10 -11.15 -17.13 -18.23
C ALA A 10 -11.52 -17.99 -17.01
N VAL A 11 -10.60 -18.83 -16.58
CA VAL A 11 -10.75 -19.69 -15.40
C VAL A 11 -10.09 -18.99 -14.20
N LEU A 12 -10.82 -18.95 -13.08
CA LEU A 12 -10.28 -18.39 -11.83
C LEU A 12 -9.68 -19.50 -10.95
N ARG A 13 -8.52 -19.23 -10.38
CA ARG A 13 -7.93 -20.06 -9.32
C ARG A 13 -7.30 -19.17 -8.25
N ASP A 14 -7.09 -19.74 -7.08
CA ASP A 14 -6.35 -19.05 -6.02
C ASP A 14 -4.94 -18.71 -6.50
N ILE A 15 -4.45 -17.52 -6.08
CA ILE A 15 -3.08 -17.08 -6.32
C ILE A 15 -2.13 -17.90 -5.45
N ALA A 16 -0.99 -18.25 -6.01
CA ALA A 16 0.06 -19.00 -5.31
C ALA A 16 1.38 -18.21 -5.27
N PRO A 17 2.30 -18.50 -4.34
CA PRO A 17 3.61 -17.85 -4.30
C PRO A 17 4.39 -17.92 -5.62
N ALA A 18 4.24 -19.03 -6.36
CA ALA A 18 4.86 -19.22 -7.68
C ALA A 18 4.39 -18.22 -8.75
N ASP A 19 3.25 -17.55 -8.55
CA ASP A 19 2.72 -16.56 -9.49
C ASP A 19 3.43 -15.19 -9.38
N ALA A 20 4.26 -14.95 -8.36
CA ALA A 20 4.85 -13.63 -8.09
C ALA A 20 5.59 -13.04 -9.31
N ALA A 21 6.40 -13.83 -10.01
CA ALA A 21 7.17 -13.37 -11.17
C ALA A 21 6.28 -13.01 -12.36
N ILE A 22 5.22 -13.80 -12.62
CA ILE A 22 4.25 -13.57 -13.68
C ILE A 22 3.40 -12.32 -13.36
N CYS A 23 2.96 -12.20 -12.12
CA CYS A 23 2.20 -11.03 -11.64
C CYS A 23 3.02 -9.73 -11.72
N ALA A 24 4.34 -9.78 -11.45
CA ALA A 24 5.23 -8.65 -11.69
C ALA A 24 5.32 -8.29 -13.18
N GLY A 25 5.20 -9.26 -14.08
CA GLY A 25 5.06 -9.04 -15.52
C GLY A 25 3.79 -8.28 -15.87
N LEU A 26 2.64 -8.72 -15.35
CA LEU A 26 1.36 -8.04 -15.52
C LEU A 26 1.39 -6.59 -14.98
N ALA A 27 2.00 -6.39 -13.81
CA ALA A 27 2.15 -5.05 -13.24
C ALA A 27 2.96 -4.12 -14.16
N ARG A 28 4.06 -4.60 -14.74
CA ARG A 28 4.86 -3.84 -15.71
C ARG A 28 4.07 -3.48 -16.96
N ALA A 29 3.23 -4.39 -17.46
CA ALA A 29 2.39 -4.16 -18.65
C ALA A 29 1.40 -2.99 -18.47
N VAL A 30 0.99 -2.70 -17.22
CA VAL A 30 0.15 -1.54 -16.87
C VAL A 30 0.95 -0.37 -16.28
N GLY A 31 2.28 -0.38 -16.41
CA GLY A 31 3.15 0.71 -15.96
C GLY A 31 3.46 0.73 -14.46
N TRP A 32 3.10 -0.31 -13.71
CA TRP A 32 3.41 -0.39 -12.29
C TRP A 32 4.77 -1.07 -12.06
N PRO A 33 5.71 -0.41 -11.39
CA PRO A 33 7.10 -0.88 -11.30
C PRO A 33 7.33 -1.90 -10.17
N HIS A 34 6.33 -2.71 -9.84
CA HIS A 34 6.47 -3.73 -8.80
C HIS A 34 7.49 -4.78 -9.21
N ARG A 35 8.34 -5.18 -8.26
CA ARG A 35 9.33 -6.25 -8.42
C ARG A 35 8.69 -7.60 -8.01
N PRO A 36 9.28 -8.74 -8.40
CA PRO A 36 8.84 -10.04 -7.91
C PRO A 36 8.76 -10.11 -6.38
N GLU A 37 9.75 -9.56 -5.65
CA GLU A 37 9.80 -9.57 -4.19
C GLU A 37 8.67 -8.72 -3.57
N ASP A 38 8.20 -7.66 -4.25
CA ASP A 38 7.04 -6.89 -3.81
C ASP A 38 5.76 -7.72 -3.92
N TRP A 39 5.67 -8.60 -4.93
CA TRP A 39 4.59 -9.55 -5.10
C TRP A 39 4.66 -10.72 -4.12
N GLU A 40 5.86 -11.28 -3.88
CA GLU A 40 6.08 -12.33 -2.89
C GLU A 40 5.59 -11.88 -1.50
N MET A 41 5.98 -10.67 -1.07
CA MET A 41 5.48 -10.08 0.17
C MET A 41 3.95 -9.93 0.15
N ALA A 42 3.39 -9.39 -0.93
CA ALA A 42 1.95 -9.15 -1.03
C ALA A 42 1.14 -10.46 -0.98
N ILE A 43 1.59 -11.49 -1.70
CA ILE A 43 0.97 -12.82 -1.72
C ILE A 43 1.12 -13.51 -0.36
N GLY A 44 2.30 -13.40 0.26
CA GLY A 44 2.57 -14.02 1.57
C GLY A 44 1.72 -13.42 2.71
N LEU A 45 1.33 -12.16 2.60
CA LEU A 45 0.50 -11.45 3.58
C LEU A 45 -1.00 -11.59 3.33
N GLY A 46 -1.41 -11.94 2.11
CA GLY A 46 -2.79 -11.86 1.69
C GLY A 46 -3.35 -13.15 1.11
N ARG A 47 -4.46 -12.97 0.44
CA ARG A 47 -5.16 -13.97 -0.36
C ARG A 47 -5.57 -13.33 -1.68
N GLY A 48 -5.99 -14.13 -2.63
CA GLY A 48 -6.49 -13.58 -3.88
C GLY A 48 -6.68 -14.64 -4.95
N VAL A 49 -7.00 -14.15 -6.13
CA VAL A 49 -7.25 -14.99 -7.30
C VAL A 49 -6.49 -14.46 -8.51
N VAL A 50 -6.16 -15.38 -9.39
CA VAL A 50 -5.71 -15.09 -10.75
C VAL A 50 -6.73 -15.61 -11.75
N ALA A 51 -6.82 -14.94 -12.89
CA ALA A 51 -7.57 -15.45 -14.04
C ALA A 51 -6.59 -15.99 -15.08
N THR A 52 -6.86 -17.17 -15.61
CA THR A 52 -6.06 -17.81 -16.65
C THR A 52 -6.87 -18.00 -17.94
N LEU A 53 -6.19 -17.89 -19.08
CA LEU A 53 -6.67 -18.33 -20.39
C LEU A 53 -5.72 -19.44 -20.85
N GLY A 54 -6.20 -20.68 -20.86
CA GLY A 54 -5.31 -21.83 -20.91
C GLY A 54 -4.32 -21.82 -19.72
N GLU A 55 -3.03 -21.83 -19.99
CA GLU A 55 -1.97 -21.80 -18.96
C GLU A 55 -1.52 -20.37 -18.61
N GLU A 56 -1.91 -19.37 -19.39
CA GLU A 56 -1.46 -17.99 -19.22
C GLU A 56 -2.25 -17.26 -18.13
N VAL A 57 -1.56 -16.69 -17.15
CA VAL A 57 -2.18 -15.78 -16.15
C VAL A 57 -2.36 -14.41 -16.79
N VAL A 58 -3.61 -14.00 -16.97
CA VAL A 58 -3.95 -12.73 -17.65
C VAL A 58 -4.50 -11.66 -16.71
N ALA A 59 -4.81 -12.01 -15.47
CA ALA A 59 -5.31 -11.03 -14.51
C ALA A 59 -5.14 -11.50 -13.06
N THR A 60 -5.14 -10.54 -12.12
CA THR A 60 -4.96 -10.75 -10.68
C THR A 60 -5.91 -9.88 -9.87
N ALA A 61 -6.26 -10.33 -8.66
CA ALA A 61 -6.86 -9.51 -7.61
C ALA A 61 -6.49 -10.08 -6.24
N LEU A 62 -5.95 -9.24 -5.33
CA LEU A 62 -5.56 -9.63 -3.98
C LEU A 62 -6.37 -8.86 -2.93
N TRP A 63 -6.42 -9.43 -1.74
CA TRP A 63 -6.96 -8.81 -0.55
C TRP A 63 -6.20 -9.23 0.70
N TRP A 64 -6.17 -8.35 1.71
CA TRP A 64 -5.43 -8.52 2.96
C TRP A 64 -6.38 -8.36 4.14
N PRO A 65 -6.60 -9.41 4.94
CA PRO A 65 -7.46 -9.31 6.13
C PRO A 65 -6.76 -8.52 7.24
N TYR A 66 -7.49 -7.60 7.85
CA TYR A 66 -7.10 -6.89 9.05
C TYR A 66 -8.11 -7.19 10.16
N GLY A 67 -7.83 -8.23 10.95
CA GLY A 67 -8.78 -8.82 11.89
C GLY A 67 -9.96 -9.49 11.20
N GLU A 68 -11.09 -9.50 11.88
CA GLU A 68 -12.32 -10.16 11.40
C GLU A 68 -13.22 -9.21 10.59
N HIS A 69 -13.09 -7.90 10.79
CA HIS A 69 -14.09 -6.92 10.32
C HIS A 69 -13.66 -6.08 9.12
N HIS A 70 -12.37 -6.02 8.81
CA HIS A 70 -11.86 -5.19 7.73
C HIS A 70 -10.89 -5.96 6.83
N ALA A 71 -10.79 -5.51 5.58
CA ALA A 71 -9.73 -5.90 4.66
C ALA A 71 -9.41 -4.77 3.68
N THR A 72 -8.20 -4.76 3.15
CA THR A 72 -7.88 -3.96 1.96
C THR A 72 -7.85 -4.85 0.72
N LEU A 73 -8.17 -4.26 -0.43
CA LEU A 73 -8.09 -4.89 -1.74
C LEU A 73 -7.10 -4.11 -2.61
N GLY A 74 -6.37 -4.82 -3.42
CA GLY A 74 -5.42 -4.20 -4.33
C GLY A 74 -4.79 -5.19 -5.30
N MET A 75 -3.78 -4.73 -6.04
CA MET A 75 -3.11 -5.55 -7.05
C MET A 75 -4.11 -6.13 -8.07
N ILE A 76 -5.17 -5.35 -8.36
CA ILE A 76 -6.24 -5.72 -9.30
C ILE A 76 -5.80 -5.26 -10.67
N ILE A 77 -5.35 -6.21 -11.48
CA ILE A 77 -4.76 -5.97 -12.80
C ILE A 77 -5.41 -6.91 -13.80
N VAL A 78 -5.78 -6.40 -14.95
CA VAL A 78 -6.12 -7.19 -16.13
C VAL A 78 -5.16 -6.80 -17.23
N SER A 79 -4.51 -7.77 -17.85
CA SER A 79 -3.63 -7.55 -19.01
C SER A 79 -4.31 -6.63 -20.03
N PRO A 80 -3.62 -5.60 -20.58
CA PRO A 80 -4.19 -4.67 -21.55
C PRO A 80 -4.92 -5.36 -22.71
N GLU A 81 -4.41 -6.50 -23.18
CA GLU A 81 -4.96 -7.27 -24.28
C GLU A 81 -6.31 -7.95 -23.95
N HIS A 82 -6.61 -8.10 -22.65
CA HIS A 82 -7.80 -8.81 -22.16
C HIS A 82 -8.78 -7.90 -21.41
N GLN A 83 -8.53 -6.58 -21.42
CA GLN A 83 -9.46 -5.61 -20.85
C GLN A 83 -10.76 -5.54 -21.66
N GLY A 84 -11.86 -5.12 -21.02
CA GLY A 84 -13.17 -5.03 -21.66
C GLY A 84 -13.94 -6.37 -21.76
N ALA A 85 -13.30 -7.51 -21.47
CA ALA A 85 -13.90 -8.85 -21.54
C ALA A 85 -14.65 -9.27 -20.25
N GLY A 86 -14.78 -8.38 -19.25
CA GLY A 86 -15.47 -8.67 -17.99
C GLY A 86 -14.63 -9.40 -16.94
N ILE A 87 -13.36 -9.72 -17.22
CA ILE A 87 -12.46 -10.46 -16.31
C ILE A 87 -12.29 -9.71 -14.99
N GLY A 88 -12.08 -8.39 -15.00
CA GLY A 88 -11.95 -7.60 -13.78
C GLY A 88 -13.18 -7.70 -12.87
N ARG A 89 -14.38 -7.79 -13.44
CA ARG A 89 -15.61 -8.01 -12.68
C ARG A 89 -15.65 -9.39 -12.06
N GLN A 90 -15.26 -10.43 -12.80
CA GLN A 90 -15.19 -11.81 -12.29
C GLN A 90 -14.20 -11.93 -11.13
N LEU A 91 -12.99 -11.35 -11.25
CA LEU A 91 -12.01 -11.29 -10.18
C LEU A 91 -12.59 -10.62 -8.93
N MET A 92 -13.21 -9.46 -9.09
CA MET A 92 -13.80 -8.72 -7.97
C MET A 92 -14.92 -9.51 -7.29
N GLN A 93 -15.77 -10.20 -8.05
CA GLN A 93 -16.83 -11.05 -7.49
C GLN A 93 -16.23 -12.19 -6.65
N ALA A 94 -15.17 -12.84 -7.13
CA ALA A 94 -14.47 -13.90 -6.40
C ALA A 94 -13.84 -13.38 -5.11
N VAL A 95 -13.12 -12.25 -5.16
CA VAL A 95 -12.52 -11.62 -3.97
C VAL A 95 -13.59 -11.18 -2.97
N LEU A 96 -14.70 -10.59 -3.44
CA LEU A 96 -15.80 -10.19 -2.56
C LEU A 96 -16.45 -11.39 -1.84
N ALA A 97 -16.54 -12.53 -2.50
CA ALA A 97 -17.02 -13.78 -1.89
C ALA A 97 -16.03 -14.31 -0.84
N GLN A 98 -14.71 -14.30 -1.14
CA GLN A 98 -13.67 -14.72 -0.18
C GLN A 98 -13.60 -13.81 1.04
N ALA A 99 -13.87 -12.51 0.88
CA ALA A 99 -13.81 -11.49 1.93
C ALA A 99 -15.17 -11.20 2.58
N GLU A 100 -16.17 -12.09 2.40
CA GLU A 100 -17.53 -11.90 2.91
C GLU A 100 -17.55 -11.56 4.41
N GLY A 101 -18.49 -10.71 4.82
CA GLY A 101 -18.66 -10.27 6.21
C GLY A 101 -17.72 -9.12 6.62
N ARG A 102 -16.77 -8.69 5.78
CA ARG A 102 -15.83 -7.60 6.08
C ARG A 102 -16.22 -6.29 5.40
N SER A 103 -15.87 -5.21 6.05
CA SER A 103 -15.77 -3.89 5.40
C SER A 103 -14.48 -3.83 4.59
N LEU A 104 -14.58 -3.37 3.35
CA LEU A 104 -13.51 -3.45 2.37
C LEU A 104 -13.04 -2.06 1.97
N LEU A 105 -11.73 -1.87 1.92
CA LEU A 105 -11.08 -0.63 1.50
C LEU A 105 -10.21 -0.90 0.26
N LEU A 106 -10.12 0.06 -0.63
CA LEU A 106 -9.18 0.03 -1.76
C LEU A 106 -8.79 1.45 -2.19
N ASN A 107 -7.72 1.54 -2.95
CA ASN A 107 -7.33 2.76 -3.64
C ASN A 107 -7.53 2.54 -5.15
N ALA A 108 -8.49 3.28 -5.71
CA ALA A 108 -8.94 3.12 -7.09
C ALA A 108 -8.18 4.05 -8.03
N THR A 109 -7.62 3.49 -9.10
CA THR A 109 -7.22 4.30 -10.26
C THR A 109 -8.45 4.86 -10.96
N VAL A 110 -8.29 5.93 -11.74
CA VAL A 110 -9.37 6.53 -12.54
C VAL A 110 -10.05 5.48 -13.42
N ALA A 111 -9.29 4.58 -14.04
CA ALA A 111 -9.84 3.52 -14.89
C ALA A 111 -10.62 2.44 -14.12
N GLY A 112 -10.21 2.13 -12.87
CA GLY A 112 -10.83 1.10 -12.04
C GLY A 112 -12.08 1.57 -11.31
N GLN A 113 -12.17 2.86 -10.97
CA GLN A 113 -13.23 3.42 -10.13
C GLN A 113 -14.65 3.05 -10.58
N PRO A 114 -15.03 3.15 -11.88
CA PRO A 114 -16.40 2.83 -12.29
C PRO A 114 -16.82 1.38 -12.02
N LEU A 115 -15.87 0.45 -12.00
CA LEU A 115 -16.13 -0.93 -11.61
C LEU A 115 -16.46 -1.03 -10.11
N TYR A 116 -15.68 -0.37 -9.27
CA TYR A 116 -15.86 -0.43 -7.81
C TYR A 116 -17.13 0.27 -7.36
N GLU A 117 -17.51 1.38 -7.98
CA GLU A 117 -18.79 2.04 -7.73
C GLU A 117 -20.00 1.12 -8.02
N LYS A 118 -19.95 0.37 -9.15
CA LYS A 118 -20.98 -0.63 -9.49
C LYS A 118 -21.03 -1.82 -8.51
N LEU A 119 -19.95 -2.03 -7.75
CA LEU A 119 -19.86 -3.07 -6.71
C LEU A 119 -20.17 -2.52 -5.30
N GLY A 120 -20.64 -1.29 -5.20
CA GLY A 120 -21.10 -0.68 -3.96
C GLY A 120 -20.00 -0.03 -3.12
N PHE A 121 -18.82 0.24 -3.70
CA PHE A 121 -17.81 1.08 -3.06
C PHE A 121 -18.15 2.56 -3.23
N VAL A 122 -17.87 3.35 -2.20
CA VAL A 122 -18.03 4.81 -2.20
C VAL A 122 -16.68 5.48 -1.92
N VAL A 123 -16.45 6.63 -2.54
CA VAL A 123 -15.23 7.42 -2.30
C VAL A 123 -15.25 7.96 -0.87
N CYS A 124 -14.14 7.82 -0.16
CA CYS A 124 -13.97 8.27 1.22
C CYS A 124 -12.72 9.13 1.45
N GLY A 125 -11.91 9.36 0.42
CA GLY A 125 -10.70 10.16 0.45
C GLY A 125 -9.90 10.01 -0.83
N ALA A 126 -8.68 10.51 -0.82
CA ALA A 126 -7.74 10.33 -1.93
C ALA A 126 -6.30 10.22 -1.39
N ILE A 127 -5.47 9.49 -2.13
CA ILE A 127 -4.05 9.34 -1.87
C ILE A 127 -3.28 9.97 -3.02
N ARG A 128 -2.27 10.77 -2.68
CA ARG A 128 -1.33 11.33 -3.62
C ARG A 128 0.01 10.64 -3.51
N GLN A 129 0.48 10.13 -4.63
CA GLN A 129 1.81 9.53 -4.71
C GLN A 129 2.84 10.61 -5.00
N TYR A 130 3.88 10.66 -4.17
CA TYR A 130 5.10 11.42 -4.42
C TYR A 130 6.24 10.47 -4.69
N HIS A 131 7.03 10.74 -5.73
CA HIS A 131 8.28 10.03 -5.94
C HIS A 131 9.31 10.87 -6.71
N GLY A 132 10.56 10.47 -6.63
CA GLY A 132 11.68 11.08 -7.34
C GLY A 132 13.01 10.74 -6.70
N GLU A 133 14.09 11.26 -7.28
CA GLU A 133 15.39 11.22 -6.65
C GLU A 133 15.46 12.27 -5.55
N VAL A 134 15.97 11.88 -4.39
CA VAL A 134 16.18 12.80 -3.27
C VAL A 134 17.31 13.77 -3.63
N THR A 135 16.98 15.04 -3.79
CA THR A 135 17.94 16.11 -4.13
C THR A 135 18.33 16.95 -2.93
N ALA A 136 17.44 17.10 -1.96
CA ALA A 136 17.71 17.81 -0.71
C ALA A 136 17.12 17.02 0.47
N VAL A 137 17.87 16.94 1.56
CA VAL A 137 17.40 16.23 2.76
C VAL A 137 17.00 17.26 3.80
N PRO A 138 15.72 17.28 4.21
CA PRO A 138 15.27 18.12 5.31
C PRO A 138 15.99 17.74 6.60
N VAL A 139 16.29 18.72 7.42
CA VAL A 139 16.88 18.47 8.74
C VAL A 139 15.78 18.05 9.71
N PRO A 140 15.91 16.88 10.40
CA PRO A 140 14.95 16.49 11.42
C PRO A 140 14.92 17.51 12.57
N VAL A 141 13.73 17.90 13.01
CA VAL A 141 13.54 18.81 14.13
C VAL A 141 13.09 18.01 15.35
N LEU A 142 14.02 17.78 16.27
CA LEU A 142 13.75 17.08 17.53
C LEU A 142 13.21 18.08 18.57
N ALA A 143 11.90 18.14 18.71
CA ALA A 143 11.23 19.00 19.67
C ALA A 143 10.93 18.25 20.98
N GLY A 144 10.90 18.97 22.10
CA GLY A 144 10.39 18.46 23.38
C GLY A 144 11.16 17.27 23.96
N GLY A 145 12.48 17.21 23.78
CA GLY A 145 13.29 16.10 24.29
C GLY A 145 13.09 14.79 23.53
N ALA A 146 12.59 14.85 22.31
CA ALA A 146 12.47 13.67 21.45
C ALA A 146 13.85 13.16 21.03
N ALA A 147 13.94 11.83 20.83
CA ALA A 147 15.11 11.16 20.28
C ALA A 147 14.69 10.15 19.23
N LEU A 148 15.54 9.91 18.24
CA LEU A 148 15.34 8.87 17.24
C LEU A 148 16.29 7.71 17.52
N ARG A 149 15.78 6.49 17.34
CA ARG A 149 16.59 5.27 17.38
C ARG A 149 16.14 4.28 16.31
N PRO A 150 17.02 3.37 15.88
CA PRO A 150 16.61 2.28 15.02
C PRO A 150 15.49 1.44 15.67
N ALA A 151 14.56 0.98 14.85
CA ALA A 151 13.57 -0.02 15.24
C ALA A 151 14.04 -1.41 14.84
N GLY A 152 13.77 -2.40 15.69
CA GLY A 152 13.98 -3.81 15.42
C GLY A 152 12.71 -4.63 15.68
N LEU A 153 12.77 -5.95 15.44
CA LEU A 153 11.62 -6.84 15.67
C LEU A 153 11.17 -6.86 17.15
N ALA A 154 12.05 -6.53 18.09
CA ALA A 154 11.68 -6.37 19.49
C ALA A 154 10.71 -5.20 19.74
N ASP A 155 10.67 -4.23 18.83
CA ASP A 155 9.75 -3.09 18.92
C ASP A 155 8.36 -3.38 18.35
N LEU A 156 8.20 -4.50 17.64
CA LEU A 156 6.95 -4.81 16.94
C LEU A 156 5.69 -4.64 17.80
N PRO A 157 5.63 -5.08 19.06
CA PRO A 157 4.43 -4.89 19.89
C PRO A 157 4.04 -3.42 20.07
N VAL A 158 5.01 -2.52 20.28
CA VAL A 158 4.71 -1.08 20.41
C VAL A 158 4.38 -0.44 19.07
N LEU A 159 5.03 -0.86 17.97
CA LEU A 159 4.67 -0.38 16.63
C LEU A 159 3.24 -0.78 16.26
N GLU A 160 2.82 -2.01 16.59
CA GLU A 160 1.44 -2.49 16.39
C GLU A 160 0.43 -1.66 17.17
N GLN A 161 0.73 -1.31 18.42
CA GLN A 161 -0.14 -0.46 19.24
C GLN A 161 -0.31 0.93 18.62
N LEU A 162 0.78 1.58 18.24
CA LEU A 162 0.76 2.90 17.60
C LEU A 162 0.02 2.86 16.27
N ASP A 163 0.28 1.85 15.45
CA ASP A 163 -0.34 1.68 14.14
C ASP A 163 -1.84 1.40 14.25
N GLN A 164 -2.24 0.53 15.16
CA GLN A 164 -3.65 0.22 15.39
C GLN A 164 -4.39 1.45 15.94
N ALA A 165 -3.77 2.22 16.83
CA ALA A 165 -4.34 3.48 17.30
C ALA A 165 -4.52 4.48 16.15
N ALA A 166 -3.56 4.57 15.22
CA ALA A 166 -3.59 5.46 14.07
C ALA A 166 -4.55 5.04 12.97
N THR A 167 -4.76 3.74 12.77
CA THR A 167 -5.49 3.21 11.62
C THR A 167 -6.82 2.55 11.98
N GLY A 168 -6.97 2.08 13.22
CA GLY A 168 -8.07 1.22 13.64
C GLY A 168 -7.97 -0.22 13.11
N LEU A 169 -6.82 -0.60 12.54
CA LEU A 169 -6.60 -1.89 11.90
C LEU A 169 -5.48 -2.68 12.58
N PRO A 170 -5.65 -3.97 12.91
CA PRO A 170 -4.59 -4.81 13.44
C PRO A 170 -3.66 -5.29 12.30
N ARG A 171 -2.62 -4.50 11.98
CA ARG A 171 -1.72 -4.73 10.85
C ARG A 171 -0.37 -5.35 11.23
N GLY A 172 -0.28 -6.04 12.37
CA GLY A 172 0.97 -6.64 12.88
C GLY A 172 1.76 -7.47 11.86
N PRO A 173 1.14 -8.43 11.14
CA PRO A 173 1.84 -9.19 10.10
C PRO A 173 2.45 -8.29 9.00
N LEU A 174 1.75 -7.22 8.59
CA LEU A 174 2.28 -6.25 7.63
C LEU A 174 3.50 -5.50 8.18
N LEU A 175 3.40 -4.97 9.41
CA LEU A 175 4.50 -4.24 10.04
C LEU A 175 5.74 -5.12 10.20
N ARG A 176 5.56 -6.38 10.62
CA ARG A 176 6.63 -7.36 10.69
C ARG A 176 7.31 -7.55 9.34
N ALA A 177 6.55 -7.84 8.28
CA ALA A 177 7.10 -8.09 6.95
C ALA A 177 7.83 -6.87 6.38
N VAL A 178 7.29 -5.66 6.61
CA VAL A 178 7.95 -4.40 6.18
C VAL A 178 9.25 -4.18 6.94
N LEU A 179 9.28 -4.45 8.25
CA LEU A 179 10.46 -4.27 9.10
C LEU A 179 11.54 -5.31 8.78
N GLU A 180 11.17 -6.56 8.48
CA GLU A 180 12.09 -7.62 8.05
C GLU A 180 12.72 -7.34 6.68
N ALA A 181 11.97 -6.68 5.78
CA ALA A 181 12.42 -6.34 4.43
C ALA A 181 13.14 -4.99 4.32
N GLY A 182 13.27 -4.24 5.43
CA GLY A 182 13.76 -2.88 5.38
C GLY A 182 14.36 -2.36 6.68
N GLU A 183 14.17 -1.09 6.91
CA GLU A 183 14.70 -0.35 8.06
C GLU A 183 13.54 0.31 8.82
N GLY A 184 13.66 0.42 10.12
CA GLY A 184 12.70 1.13 10.96
C GLY A 184 13.37 2.18 11.83
N THR A 185 12.61 3.22 12.16
CA THR A 185 12.99 4.25 13.12
C THR A 185 11.85 4.46 14.11
N VAL A 186 12.17 4.48 15.40
CA VAL A 186 11.22 4.86 16.47
C VAL A 186 11.57 6.27 16.95
N LEU A 187 10.57 7.12 17.04
CA LEU A 187 10.66 8.39 17.74
C LEU A 187 10.28 8.16 19.20
N MET A 188 11.20 8.51 20.09
CA MET A 188 11.04 8.38 21.54
C MET A 188 10.77 9.75 22.16
N ARG A 189 9.87 9.81 23.14
CA ARG A 189 9.63 11.02 23.94
C ARG A 189 9.34 10.62 25.39
N GLY A 190 10.09 11.19 26.33
CA GLY A 190 9.94 10.84 27.75
C GLY A 190 10.20 9.36 28.06
N GLY A 191 10.99 8.66 27.26
CA GLY A 191 11.27 7.23 27.41
C GLY A 191 10.27 6.30 26.70
N GLU A 192 9.18 6.83 26.16
CA GLU A 192 8.13 6.07 25.46
C GLU A 192 8.18 6.27 23.95
N ALA A 193 7.68 5.31 23.18
CA ALA A 193 7.55 5.44 21.73
C ALA A 193 6.39 6.39 21.40
N ALA A 194 6.68 7.46 20.67
CA ALA A 194 5.75 8.51 20.27
C ALA A 194 5.48 8.53 18.75
N GLY A 195 6.10 7.64 18.00
CA GLY A 195 5.90 7.49 16.56
C GLY A 195 6.93 6.57 15.95
N PHE A 196 6.73 6.23 14.68
CA PHE A 196 7.69 5.43 13.93
C PHE A 196 7.60 5.68 12.43
N ALA A 197 8.67 5.34 11.72
CA ALA A 197 8.71 5.27 10.26
C ALA A 197 9.38 3.97 9.83
N LEU A 198 8.85 3.36 8.77
CA LEU A 198 9.47 2.22 8.12
C LEU A 198 9.89 2.60 6.70
N LEU A 199 10.97 1.98 6.21
CA LEU A 199 11.54 2.20 4.88
C LEU A 199 11.98 0.86 4.31
N ARG A 200 11.59 0.55 3.09
CA ARG A 200 12.00 -0.70 2.42
C ARG A 200 12.24 -0.51 0.94
N ARG A 201 12.91 -1.45 0.32
CA ARG A 201 12.95 -1.54 -1.15
C ARG A 201 11.55 -1.79 -1.70
N PHE A 202 11.21 -1.04 -2.76
CA PHE A 202 9.93 -1.16 -3.46
C PHE A 202 10.04 -0.58 -4.87
N GLY A 203 9.59 -1.33 -5.84
CA GLY A 203 9.57 -0.87 -7.22
C GLY A 203 10.93 -0.37 -7.71
N ARG A 204 11.01 0.90 -8.10
CA ARG A 204 12.23 1.50 -8.68
C ARG A 204 13.30 1.83 -7.63
N GLY A 205 12.96 1.86 -6.36
CA GLY A 205 13.90 2.28 -5.32
C GLY A 205 13.41 1.95 -3.93
N LEU A 206 13.07 2.95 -3.14
CA LEU A 206 12.61 2.82 -1.77
C LEU A 206 11.19 3.36 -1.63
N VAL A 207 10.41 2.83 -0.68
CA VAL A 207 9.17 3.43 -0.20
C VAL A 207 9.34 3.76 1.29
N ILE A 208 8.98 4.98 1.68
CA ILE A 208 8.91 5.39 3.08
C ILE A 208 7.47 5.30 3.56
N GLY A 209 7.20 4.34 4.41
CA GLY A 209 5.87 4.07 4.97
C GLY A 209 5.72 2.65 5.55
N PRO A 210 4.83 2.53 6.58
CA PRO A 210 4.05 3.60 7.15
C PRO A 210 4.88 4.56 8.01
N VAL A 211 4.46 5.83 8.05
CA VAL A 211 4.88 6.81 9.06
C VAL A 211 3.68 7.08 9.97
N VAL A 212 3.86 6.80 11.25
CA VAL A 212 2.84 7.01 12.28
C VAL A 212 3.39 7.93 13.36
N ALA A 213 2.66 8.98 13.70
CA ALA A 213 3.06 9.96 14.69
C ALA A 213 1.83 10.61 15.35
N ALA A 214 2.02 11.26 16.50
CA ALA A 214 0.96 11.98 17.20
C ALA A 214 0.63 13.33 16.54
N ASP A 215 1.62 13.97 15.91
CA ASP A 215 1.45 15.25 15.24
C ASP A 215 2.31 15.39 13.97
N LEU A 216 2.10 16.49 13.24
CA LEU A 216 2.80 16.76 11.98
C LEU A 216 4.30 16.97 12.17
N THR A 217 4.74 17.58 13.27
CA THR A 217 6.17 17.85 13.53
C THR A 217 6.92 16.54 13.71
N ASP A 218 6.37 15.61 14.44
CA ASP A 218 6.93 14.27 14.63
C ASP A 218 6.95 13.49 13.31
N ALA A 219 5.88 13.57 12.52
CA ALA A 219 5.83 12.94 11.19
C ALA A 219 6.89 13.51 10.24
N GLN A 220 7.08 14.83 10.24
CA GLN A 220 8.13 15.50 9.46
C GLN A 220 9.52 15.09 9.93
N THR A 221 9.72 14.97 11.22
CA THR A 221 11.00 14.52 11.83
C THR A 221 11.34 13.09 11.39
N LEU A 222 10.38 12.17 11.47
CA LEU A 222 10.54 10.78 11.05
C LEU A 222 10.80 10.68 9.54
N LEU A 223 10.06 11.45 8.74
CA LEU A 223 10.22 11.48 7.28
C LEU A 223 11.59 12.05 6.89
N ALA A 224 12.02 13.16 7.51
CA ALA A 224 13.34 13.76 7.30
C ALA A 224 14.45 12.76 7.62
N HIS A 225 14.34 12.06 8.76
CA HIS A 225 15.32 11.05 9.16
C HIS A 225 15.37 9.89 8.14
N GLY A 226 14.24 9.40 7.68
CA GLY A 226 14.17 8.35 6.66
C GLY A 226 14.79 8.74 5.31
N LEU A 227 14.86 10.05 5.01
CA LEU A 227 15.51 10.58 3.81
C LEU A 227 17.02 10.86 4.00
N GLN A 228 17.55 10.84 5.24
CA GLN A 228 18.99 11.06 5.48
C GLN A 228 19.84 9.98 4.81
N GLY A 229 20.93 10.40 4.16
CA GLY A 229 21.83 9.51 3.41
C GLY A 229 21.24 8.92 2.14
N ARG A 230 20.11 9.46 1.65
CA ARG A 230 19.41 8.95 0.46
C ARG A 230 19.55 9.87 -0.77
N GLN A 231 20.41 10.88 -0.75
CA GLN A 231 20.65 11.72 -1.93
C GLN A 231 20.97 10.86 -3.17
N GLY A 232 20.34 11.20 -4.29
CA GLY A 232 20.44 10.47 -5.55
C GLY A 232 19.69 9.14 -5.60
N GLN A 233 19.08 8.71 -4.49
CA GLN A 233 18.24 7.51 -4.49
C GLN A 233 16.79 7.86 -4.85
N PHE A 234 16.13 6.97 -5.59
CA PHE A 234 14.72 7.08 -5.88
C PHE A 234 13.90 6.67 -4.65
N VAL A 235 13.05 7.58 -4.18
CA VAL A 235 12.15 7.35 -3.04
C VAL A 235 10.71 7.64 -3.43
N ARG A 236 9.79 6.87 -2.88
CA ARG A 236 8.33 7.03 -2.97
C ARG A 236 7.74 7.24 -1.58
N ALA A 237 6.74 8.10 -1.50
CA ALA A 237 5.84 8.26 -0.36
C ALA A 237 4.41 8.42 -0.87
N ASP A 238 3.47 7.68 -0.29
CA ASP A 238 2.03 7.79 -0.56
C ASP A 238 1.38 8.46 0.65
N ILE A 239 0.80 9.65 0.46
CA ILE A 239 0.20 10.47 1.51
C ILE A 239 -1.27 10.78 1.19
N GLU A 240 -2.05 11.13 2.19
CA GLU A 240 -3.40 11.67 1.95
C GLU A 240 -3.33 12.94 1.11
N ASP A 241 -4.25 13.09 0.15
CA ASP A 241 -4.30 14.29 -0.68
C ASP A 241 -4.56 15.53 0.18
N GLY A 242 -3.85 16.62 -0.10
CA GLY A 242 -3.87 17.83 0.73
C GLY A 242 -3.03 17.76 2.01
N SER A 243 -2.31 16.66 2.27
CA SER A 243 -1.42 16.55 3.43
C SER A 243 -0.31 17.62 3.39
N PRO A 244 -0.03 18.30 4.52
CA PRO A 244 1.08 19.26 4.62
C PRO A 244 2.47 18.67 4.33
N LEU A 245 2.63 17.34 4.40
CA LEU A 245 3.87 16.66 4.03
C LEU A 245 4.23 16.83 2.56
N GLY A 246 3.27 17.12 1.69
CA GLY A 246 3.51 17.32 0.25
C GLY A 246 4.54 18.42 -0.05
N ALA A 247 4.51 19.54 0.70
CA ALA A 247 5.49 20.62 0.55
C ALA A 247 6.91 20.14 0.90
N MET A 248 7.06 19.38 1.99
CA MET A 248 8.35 18.84 2.42
C MET A 248 8.89 17.81 1.41
N LEU A 249 8.03 16.91 0.91
CA LEU A 249 8.42 15.93 -0.10
C LEU A 249 8.87 16.62 -1.40
N THR A 250 8.16 17.67 -1.82
CA THR A 250 8.55 18.47 -3.00
C THR A 250 9.90 19.15 -2.79
N ALA A 251 10.13 19.75 -1.62
CA ALA A 251 11.41 20.36 -1.28
C ALA A 251 12.56 19.34 -1.24
N ALA A 252 12.27 18.09 -0.91
CA ALA A 252 13.24 16.99 -0.94
C ALA A 252 13.52 16.45 -2.36
N GLY A 253 12.80 16.91 -3.39
CA GLY A 253 12.96 16.49 -4.79
C GLY A 253 11.91 15.47 -5.28
N LEU A 254 10.99 15.03 -4.41
CA LEU A 254 9.92 14.12 -4.77
C LEU A 254 8.75 14.92 -5.37
N LYS A 255 8.27 14.51 -6.54
CA LYS A 255 7.17 15.20 -7.25
C LYS A 255 5.85 14.45 -7.06
N PRO A 256 4.71 15.16 -6.99
CA PRO A 256 3.41 14.51 -7.09
C PRO A 256 3.24 13.97 -8.52
N VAL A 257 2.94 12.68 -8.65
CA VAL A 257 2.92 11.99 -9.95
C VAL A 257 1.63 11.28 -10.24
N ASP A 258 0.89 10.89 -9.20
CA ASP A 258 -0.37 10.18 -9.36
C ASP A 258 -1.31 10.47 -8.18
N SER A 259 -2.59 10.31 -8.42
CA SER A 259 -3.63 10.40 -7.41
C SER A 259 -4.65 9.29 -7.61
N VAL A 260 -5.00 8.62 -6.53
CA VAL A 260 -6.00 7.54 -6.51
C VAL A 260 -7.07 7.86 -5.48
N ASN A 261 -8.32 7.51 -5.76
CA ASN A 261 -9.40 7.68 -4.82
C ASN A 261 -9.46 6.51 -3.83
N SER A 262 -9.40 6.82 -2.53
CA SER A 262 -9.68 5.85 -1.49
C SER A 262 -11.18 5.57 -1.47
N MET A 263 -11.54 4.30 -1.50
CA MET A 263 -12.93 3.87 -1.54
C MET A 263 -13.20 2.83 -0.45
N VAL A 264 -14.42 2.80 0.05
CA VAL A 264 -14.88 1.86 1.07
C VAL A 264 -16.20 1.21 0.66
N ARG A 265 -16.35 -0.08 0.99
CA ARG A 265 -17.61 -0.80 0.98
C ARG A 265 -17.85 -1.34 2.39
N GLY A 266 -18.87 -0.84 3.07
CA GLY A 266 -19.11 -1.07 4.49
C GLY A 266 -18.70 0.12 5.34
N SER A 267 -18.10 -0.09 6.50
CA SER A 267 -17.68 0.96 7.45
C SER A 267 -16.19 1.24 7.39
N LEU A 268 -15.81 2.48 7.62
CA LEU A 268 -14.42 2.84 7.84
C LEU A 268 -13.92 2.27 9.17
N PRO A 269 -12.62 1.88 9.25
CA PRO A 269 -12.00 1.55 10.52
C PRO A 269 -12.02 2.77 11.45
N ARG A 270 -11.98 2.53 12.75
CA ARG A 270 -12.06 3.59 13.77
C ARG A 270 -10.72 3.74 14.49
N PRO A 271 -9.90 4.74 14.09
CA PRO A 271 -8.70 5.11 14.84
C PRO A 271 -9.04 5.49 16.29
N SER A 272 -8.07 5.35 17.18
CA SER A 272 -8.21 5.71 18.60
C SER A 272 -6.98 6.50 19.08
N GLY A 273 -7.21 7.52 19.91
CA GLY A 273 -6.13 8.33 20.46
C GLY A 273 -5.56 9.37 19.47
N PRO A 274 -4.37 9.93 19.78
CA PRO A 274 -3.82 11.06 19.05
C PRO A 274 -3.05 10.68 17.77
N PHE A 275 -2.69 9.39 17.62
CA PHE A 275 -1.82 8.96 16.53
C PHE A 275 -2.55 8.98 15.18
N LYS A 276 -1.78 9.33 14.13
CA LYS A 276 -2.23 9.34 12.74
C LYS A 276 -1.21 8.65 11.86
N ARG A 277 -1.67 7.99 10.80
CA ARG A 277 -0.84 7.50 9.73
C ARG A 277 -0.63 8.63 8.71
N TYR A 278 0.60 9.03 8.50
CA TYR A 278 0.99 10.11 7.59
C TYR A 278 1.43 9.62 6.21
N THR A 279 1.99 8.42 6.13
CA THR A 279 2.29 7.74 4.85
C THR A 279 1.78 6.30 4.87
N LEU A 280 1.45 5.76 3.71
CA LEU A 280 1.02 4.38 3.56
C LEU A 280 2.22 3.43 3.45
N ALA A 281 2.05 2.17 3.86
CA ALA A 281 3.01 1.11 3.56
C ALA A 281 3.08 0.83 2.04
N SER A 282 1.95 0.92 1.36
CA SER A 282 1.74 1.02 -0.09
C SER A 282 0.25 1.31 -0.34
N GLN A 283 -0.10 1.70 -1.57
CA GLN A 283 -1.51 1.94 -1.92
C GLN A 283 -2.39 0.69 -1.77
N ALA A 284 -1.83 -0.51 -1.93
CA ALA A 284 -2.58 -1.76 -1.81
C ALA A 284 -2.77 -2.21 -0.35
N LEU A 285 -1.75 -2.00 0.49
CA LEU A 285 -1.70 -2.52 1.85
C LEU A 285 -2.18 -1.51 2.91
N GLY A 286 -2.38 -0.26 2.52
CA GLY A 286 -2.88 0.81 3.40
C GLY A 286 -1.85 1.47 4.30
#